data_e8a539aae7c4ee1e2825617c7ebcd078
#
_entry.id   e8a539aae7c4ee1e2825617c7ebcd078
#
_cell.length_a   1.000
_cell.length_b   1.000
_cell.length_c   1.000
_cell.angle_alpha   90.00
_cell.angle_beta   90.00
_cell.angle_gamma   90.00
#
_symmetry.space_group_name_H-M   'P 1'
#
loop_
_entity.id
_entity.type
_entity.pdbx_description
1 polymer ?
#
loop_
_entity_poly.entity_id
_entity_poly.type
_entity_poly.pdbx_seq_one_letter_code
_entity_poly.pdbx_strand_id
1 'polypeptide(L)'
;IEQALDSLKTYVTVEKKAKADGHAESQEVKDSFAQYKDNMKTSLATSSYSNMKSYLQAVFGPMMTEKDFDRCLERELYVNDYMNSVQDGYTYTDQQLEDYYKEHADQLDSFHFDQLTLRASVSTTDADGNTIEMTDDEKAAKLEEAKAEMKTLAEEILARVDAGEDMEA
;
A
#
# COMPACT_ATOMS: atom_id res chain seq x y z
N ILE A 1 10.58 2.07 -24.39
CA ILE A 1 10.24 3.16 -25.33
C ILE A 1 8.74 3.12 -25.67
N GLU A 2 8.13 1.96 -26.00
CA GLU A 2 6.70 1.85 -26.32
C GLU A 2 5.80 2.31 -25.17
N GLN A 3 6.04 1.85 -23.94
CA GLN A 3 5.29 2.30 -22.76
C GLN A 3 5.33 3.81 -22.57
N ALA A 4 6.51 4.43 -22.76
CA ALA A 4 6.66 5.87 -22.63
C ALA A 4 5.89 6.63 -23.72
N LEU A 5 5.86 6.10 -24.94
CA LEU A 5 5.08 6.67 -26.04
C LEU A 5 3.57 6.54 -25.78
N ASP A 6 3.11 5.43 -25.24
CA ASP A 6 1.69 5.22 -24.94
C ASP A 6 1.23 6.09 -23.78
N SER A 7 2.05 6.25 -22.73
CA SER A 7 1.78 7.21 -21.67
C SER A 7 1.69 8.64 -22.24
N LEU A 8 2.64 9.04 -23.08
CA LEU A 8 2.63 10.38 -23.68
C LEU A 8 1.39 10.59 -24.57
N LYS A 9 1.00 9.60 -25.37
CA LYS A 9 -0.24 9.66 -26.18
C LYS A 9 -1.47 9.84 -25.29
N THR A 10 -1.55 9.10 -24.17
CA THR A 10 -2.63 9.22 -23.23
C THR A 10 -2.71 10.63 -22.65
N TYR A 11 -1.61 11.16 -22.12
CA TYR A 11 -1.56 12.52 -21.58
C TYR A 11 -1.96 13.58 -22.62
N VAL A 12 -1.43 13.49 -23.83
CA VAL A 12 -1.76 14.44 -24.92
C VAL A 12 -3.23 14.33 -25.32
N THR A 13 -3.79 13.13 -25.33
CA THR A 13 -5.20 12.92 -25.70
C THR A 13 -6.13 13.48 -24.62
N VAL A 14 -5.83 13.22 -23.35
CA VAL A 14 -6.61 13.74 -22.22
C VAL A 14 -6.49 15.26 -22.13
N GLU A 15 -5.29 15.83 -22.33
CA GLU A 15 -5.10 17.29 -22.38
C GLU A 15 -5.97 17.94 -23.47
N LYS A 16 -6.02 17.35 -24.66
CA LYS A 16 -6.88 17.84 -25.76
C LYS A 16 -8.35 17.77 -25.39
N LYS A 17 -8.78 16.68 -24.75
CA LYS A 17 -10.15 16.51 -24.30
C LYS A 17 -10.52 17.55 -23.22
N ALA A 18 -9.67 17.72 -22.22
CA ALA A 18 -9.86 18.72 -21.18
C ALA A 18 -10.06 20.13 -21.75
N LYS A 19 -9.19 20.52 -22.69
CA LYS A 19 -9.31 21.81 -23.40
C LYS A 19 -10.59 21.92 -24.23
N ALA A 20 -11.01 20.85 -24.89
CA ALA A 20 -12.26 20.82 -25.67
C ALA A 20 -13.50 20.91 -24.78
N ASP A 21 -13.43 20.36 -23.57
CA ASP A 21 -14.50 20.45 -22.57
C ASP A 21 -14.51 21.80 -21.82
N GLY A 22 -13.55 22.69 -22.11
CA GLY A 22 -13.42 23.99 -21.43
C GLY A 22 -12.92 23.92 -20.00
N HIS A 23 -12.24 22.82 -19.64
CA HIS A 23 -11.64 22.68 -18.30
C HIS A 23 -10.60 23.78 -18.07
N ALA A 24 -10.82 24.58 -17.03
CA ALA A 24 -9.91 25.65 -16.64
C ALA A 24 -8.91 25.13 -15.60
N GLU A 25 -7.67 25.55 -15.71
CA GLU A 25 -6.66 25.26 -14.70
C GLU A 25 -7.10 25.76 -13.32
N SER A 26 -7.22 24.87 -12.36
CA SER A 26 -7.66 25.20 -11.01
C SER A 26 -6.57 25.94 -10.21
N GLN A 27 -6.96 26.61 -9.13
CA GLN A 27 -5.99 27.21 -8.21
C GLN A 27 -5.13 26.13 -7.55
N GLU A 28 -5.71 24.95 -7.29
CA GLU A 28 -5.02 23.82 -6.70
C GLU A 28 -3.86 23.31 -7.58
N VAL A 29 -4.04 23.29 -8.91
CA VAL A 29 -2.96 22.95 -9.86
C VAL A 29 -1.79 23.95 -9.73
N LYS A 30 -2.08 25.24 -9.67
CA LYS A 30 -1.05 26.27 -9.53
C LYS A 30 -0.30 26.19 -8.21
N ASP A 31 -1.03 25.95 -7.13
CA ASP A 31 -0.46 25.78 -5.79
C ASP A 31 0.41 24.50 -5.72
N SER A 32 -0.07 23.41 -6.29
CA SER A 32 0.68 22.15 -6.39
C SER A 32 1.94 22.29 -7.20
N PHE A 33 1.89 23.01 -8.32
CA PHE A 33 3.08 23.31 -9.13
C PHE A 33 4.11 24.13 -8.33
N ALA A 34 3.67 25.19 -7.67
CA ALA A 34 4.53 26.01 -6.84
C ALA A 34 5.15 25.21 -5.69
N GLN A 35 4.36 24.41 -5.00
CA GLN A 35 4.82 23.57 -3.91
C GLN A 35 5.85 22.52 -4.40
N TYR A 36 5.60 21.89 -5.54
CA TYR A 36 6.54 20.94 -6.11
C TYR A 36 7.88 21.59 -6.42
N LYS A 37 7.88 22.77 -7.03
CA LYS A 37 9.10 23.56 -7.33
C LYS A 37 9.86 23.95 -6.07
N ASP A 38 9.18 24.33 -5.00
CA ASP A 38 9.81 24.69 -3.73
C ASP A 38 10.39 23.47 -3.01
N ASN A 39 9.69 22.33 -3.04
CA ASN A 39 10.22 21.07 -2.54
C ASN A 39 11.48 20.63 -3.29
N MET A 40 11.50 20.79 -4.61
CA MET A 40 12.69 20.51 -5.41
C MET A 40 13.88 21.43 -5.04
N LYS A 41 13.64 22.73 -4.83
CA LYS A 41 14.70 23.67 -4.39
C LYS A 41 15.25 23.26 -3.01
N THR A 42 14.37 22.89 -2.09
CA THR A 42 14.76 22.43 -0.75
C THR A 42 15.58 21.14 -0.81
N SER A 43 15.15 20.19 -1.62
CA SER A 43 15.89 18.94 -1.84
C SER A 43 17.25 19.18 -2.51
N LEU A 44 17.31 20.11 -3.43
CA LEU A 44 18.57 20.50 -4.08
C LEU A 44 19.57 21.07 -3.07
N ALA A 45 19.12 21.90 -2.12
CA ALA A 45 19.98 22.53 -1.12
C ALA A 45 20.68 21.50 -0.20
N THR A 46 20.11 20.31 -0.03
CA THR A 46 20.68 19.21 0.76
C THR A 46 21.34 18.10 -0.09
N SER A 47 21.32 18.26 -1.42
CA SER A 47 21.87 17.29 -2.37
C SER A 47 23.33 17.59 -2.72
N SER A 48 23.99 16.66 -3.41
CA SER A 48 25.34 16.84 -3.96
C SER A 48 25.37 17.58 -5.30
N TYR A 49 24.23 18.00 -5.82
CA TYR A 49 24.15 18.72 -7.10
C TYR A 49 24.35 20.21 -6.92
N SER A 50 25.12 20.82 -7.81
CA SER A 50 25.46 22.24 -7.74
C SER A 50 24.35 23.21 -8.16
N ASN A 51 23.38 22.72 -8.94
CA ASN A 51 22.24 23.50 -9.44
C ASN A 51 21.13 22.60 -9.98
N MET A 52 19.95 23.19 -10.21
CA MET A 52 18.75 22.49 -10.69
C MET A 52 18.99 21.80 -12.04
N LYS A 53 19.71 22.42 -12.94
CA LYS A 53 20.03 21.84 -14.25
C LYS A 53 20.80 20.52 -14.09
N SER A 54 21.84 20.50 -13.26
CA SER A 54 22.64 19.28 -13.05
C SER A 54 21.83 18.17 -12.37
N TYR A 55 20.93 18.52 -11.45
CA TYR A 55 20.00 17.59 -10.84
C TYR A 55 19.04 17.00 -11.88
N LEU A 56 18.34 17.84 -12.64
CA LEU A 56 17.38 17.38 -13.67
C LEU A 56 18.05 16.50 -14.73
N GLN A 57 19.26 16.87 -15.15
CA GLN A 57 19.99 16.07 -16.14
C GLN A 57 20.46 14.72 -15.59
N ALA A 58 20.80 14.66 -14.32
CA ALA A 58 21.15 13.38 -13.68
C ALA A 58 19.95 12.44 -13.54
N VAL A 59 18.76 12.99 -13.22
CA VAL A 59 17.54 12.20 -12.99
C VAL A 59 16.82 11.84 -14.29
N PHE A 60 16.67 12.80 -15.20
CA PHE A 60 15.83 12.68 -16.40
C PHE A 60 16.62 12.60 -17.71
N GLY A 61 17.94 12.65 -17.64
CA GLY A 61 18.83 12.55 -18.79
C GLY A 61 19.39 13.90 -19.28
N PRO A 62 20.48 13.85 -20.05
CA PRO A 62 21.32 15.02 -20.36
C PRO A 62 20.62 16.11 -21.17
N MET A 63 19.52 15.79 -21.83
CA MET A 63 18.75 16.74 -22.64
C MET A 63 17.68 17.49 -21.85
N MET A 64 17.43 17.12 -20.60
CA MET A 64 16.38 17.77 -19.79
C MET A 64 16.75 19.19 -19.44
N THR A 65 15.85 20.13 -19.73
CA THR A 65 15.94 21.53 -19.29
C THR A 65 14.88 21.83 -18.23
N GLU A 66 15.09 22.87 -17.41
CA GLU A 66 14.06 23.30 -16.45
C GLU A 66 12.73 23.65 -17.13
N LYS A 67 12.81 24.31 -18.29
CA LYS A 67 11.61 24.67 -19.06
C LYS A 67 10.85 23.43 -19.56
N ASP A 68 11.56 22.39 -20.00
CA ASP A 68 10.92 21.16 -20.44
C ASP A 68 10.30 20.40 -19.27
N PHE A 69 11.00 20.37 -18.14
CA PHE A 69 10.51 19.79 -16.90
C PHE A 69 9.24 20.50 -16.44
N ASP A 70 9.28 21.84 -16.34
CA ASP A 70 8.13 22.66 -15.92
C ASP A 70 6.91 22.39 -16.81
N ARG A 71 7.10 22.38 -18.12
CA ARG A 71 6.04 22.06 -19.09
C ARG A 71 5.46 20.66 -18.91
N CYS A 72 6.30 19.67 -18.59
CA CYS A 72 5.82 18.31 -18.33
C CYS A 72 5.02 18.24 -17.03
N LEU A 73 5.51 18.89 -15.97
CA LEU A 73 4.86 18.96 -14.68
C LEU A 73 3.50 19.69 -14.75
N GLU A 74 3.45 20.86 -15.39
CA GLU A 74 2.21 21.61 -15.61
C GLU A 74 1.17 20.75 -16.35
N ARG A 75 1.59 20.08 -17.41
CA ARG A 75 0.70 19.17 -18.16
C ARG A 75 0.19 18.03 -17.30
N GLU A 76 1.06 17.41 -16.54
CA GLU A 76 0.69 16.28 -15.67
C GLU A 76 -0.34 16.72 -14.63
N LEU A 77 -0.08 17.81 -13.93
CA LEU A 77 -1.00 18.35 -12.93
C LEU A 77 -2.35 18.75 -13.54
N TYR A 78 -2.35 19.43 -14.68
CA TYR A 78 -3.57 19.81 -15.40
C TYR A 78 -4.40 18.61 -15.87
N VAL A 79 -3.73 17.59 -16.42
CA VAL A 79 -4.39 16.36 -16.86
C VAL A 79 -5.00 15.59 -15.69
N ASN A 80 -4.27 15.49 -14.59
CA ASN A 80 -4.75 14.81 -13.39
C ASN A 80 -5.95 15.57 -12.77
N ASP A 81 -5.89 16.90 -12.71
CA ASP A 81 -6.99 17.75 -12.24
C ASP A 81 -8.27 17.51 -13.08
N TYR A 82 -8.14 17.49 -14.40
CA TYR A 82 -9.27 17.16 -15.28
C TYR A 82 -9.78 15.74 -15.03
N MET A 83 -8.90 14.75 -14.94
CA MET A 83 -9.32 13.36 -14.68
C MET A 83 -10.05 13.23 -13.35
N ASN A 84 -9.56 13.89 -12.30
CA ASN A 84 -10.23 13.92 -11.01
C ASN A 84 -11.59 14.60 -11.11
N SER A 85 -11.70 15.73 -11.79
CA SER A 85 -12.98 16.42 -11.99
C SER A 85 -14.01 15.58 -12.73
N VAL A 86 -13.56 14.77 -13.69
CA VAL A 86 -14.44 13.81 -14.40
C VAL A 86 -14.86 12.67 -13.45
N GLN A 87 -13.93 12.16 -12.66
CA GLN A 87 -14.21 11.09 -11.70
C GLN A 87 -15.17 11.55 -10.60
N ASP A 88 -14.99 12.75 -10.07
CA ASP A 88 -15.85 13.36 -9.06
C ASP A 88 -17.27 13.63 -9.60
N GLY A 89 -17.41 13.78 -10.92
CA GLY A 89 -18.68 13.91 -11.61
C GLY A 89 -19.46 12.60 -11.74
N TYR A 90 -18.86 11.44 -11.48
CA TYR A 90 -19.58 10.17 -11.53
C TYR A 90 -20.54 10.06 -10.34
N THR A 91 -21.77 9.72 -10.64
CA THR A 91 -22.78 9.40 -9.65
C THR A 91 -23.29 7.99 -9.88
N TYR A 92 -23.49 7.25 -8.81
CA TYR A 92 -24.02 5.90 -8.85
C TYR A 92 -25.35 5.86 -8.10
N THR A 93 -26.31 5.11 -8.61
CA THR A 93 -27.53 4.81 -7.88
C THR A 93 -27.26 3.77 -6.79
N ASP A 94 -28.11 3.76 -5.76
CA ASP A 94 -28.02 2.76 -4.68
C ASP A 94 -28.04 1.32 -5.24
N GLN A 95 -28.86 1.09 -6.27
CA GLN A 95 -28.93 -0.21 -6.94
C GLN A 95 -27.60 -0.61 -7.60
N GLN A 96 -26.92 0.33 -8.26
CA GLN A 96 -25.61 0.07 -8.88
C GLN A 96 -24.54 -0.24 -7.82
N LEU A 97 -24.57 0.46 -6.68
CA LEU A 97 -23.67 0.20 -5.57
C LEU A 97 -23.92 -1.17 -4.94
N GLU A 98 -25.19 -1.53 -4.74
CA GLU A 98 -25.58 -2.82 -4.20
C GLU A 98 -25.20 -3.98 -5.14
N ASP A 99 -25.41 -3.83 -6.44
CA ASP A 99 -25.06 -4.84 -7.43
C ASP A 99 -23.53 -5.00 -7.51
N TYR A 100 -22.77 -3.90 -7.49
CA TYR A 100 -21.31 -3.94 -7.44
C TYR A 100 -20.80 -4.61 -6.17
N TYR A 101 -21.39 -4.30 -5.00
CA TYR A 101 -21.03 -4.95 -3.74
C TYR A 101 -21.29 -6.46 -3.79
N LYS A 102 -22.46 -6.90 -4.30
CA LYS A 102 -22.77 -8.34 -4.42
C LYS A 102 -21.77 -9.10 -5.29
N GLU A 103 -21.28 -8.46 -6.33
CA GLU A 103 -20.31 -9.06 -7.25
C GLU A 103 -18.87 -9.09 -6.68
N HIS A 104 -18.55 -8.17 -5.76
CA HIS A 104 -17.20 -7.97 -5.25
C HIS A 104 -17.08 -8.07 -3.72
N ALA A 105 -18.06 -8.67 -3.04
CA ALA A 105 -18.12 -8.74 -1.58
C ALA A 105 -16.86 -9.36 -0.97
N ASP A 106 -16.31 -10.39 -1.59
CA ASP A 106 -15.08 -11.06 -1.18
C ASP A 106 -13.83 -10.17 -1.20
N GLN A 107 -13.86 -9.07 -1.95
CA GLN A 107 -12.78 -8.09 -2.05
C GLN A 107 -13.03 -6.84 -1.19
N LEU A 108 -14.31 -6.54 -0.91
CA LEU A 108 -14.74 -5.34 -0.21
C LEU A 108 -14.96 -5.57 1.28
N ASP A 109 -15.33 -6.80 1.66
CA ASP A 109 -15.54 -7.14 3.05
C ASP A 109 -14.22 -7.18 3.81
N SER A 110 -14.23 -6.60 4.99
CA SER A 110 -13.14 -6.69 5.96
C SER A 110 -13.63 -7.41 7.21
N PHE A 111 -12.80 -8.32 7.69
CA PHE A 111 -13.09 -9.09 8.90
C PHE A 111 -12.09 -8.73 9.98
N HIS A 112 -12.59 -8.50 11.17
CA HIS A 112 -11.78 -8.46 12.39
C HIS A 112 -11.85 -9.83 13.04
N PHE A 113 -10.70 -10.36 13.42
CA PHE A 113 -10.64 -11.62 14.14
C PHE A 113 -9.51 -11.57 15.16
N ASP A 114 -9.71 -12.25 16.27
CA ASP A 114 -8.67 -12.47 17.26
C ASP A 114 -8.03 -13.82 17.00
N GLN A 115 -6.73 -13.91 17.16
CA GLN A 115 -5.96 -15.12 16.92
C GLN A 115 -5.12 -15.49 18.14
N LEU A 116 -5.37 -16.66 18.69
CA LEU A 116 -4.51 -17.28 19.69
C LEU A 116 -3.65 -18.36 19.03
N THR A 117 -2.34 -18.29 19.22
CA THR A 117 -1.40 -19.28 18.71
C THR A 117 -0.78 -20.07 19.86
N LEU A 118 -1.12 -21.33 19.98
CA LEU A 118 -0.50 -22.26 20.90
C LEU A 118 0.67 -22.98 20.22
N ARG A 119 1.81 -23.07 20.91
CA ARG A 119 3.00 -23.73 20.37
C ARG A 119 3.44 -24.87 21.27
N ALA A 120 3.42 -26.09 20.73
CA ALA A 120 4.03 -27.23 21.39
C ALA A 120 5.56 -27.10 21.33
N SER A 121 6.24 -27.26 22.42
CA SER A 121 7.70 -27.30 22.51
C SER A 121 8.18 -28.35 23.51
N VAL A 122 9.37 -28.87 23.29
CA VAL A 122 10.03 -29.79 24.20
C VAL A 122 11.13 -29.05 24.90
N SER A 123 11.09 -29.01 26.25
CA SER A 123 12.19 -28.44 27.02
C SER A 123 13.43 -29.33 26.89
N THR A 124 14.57 -28.71 26.58
CA THR A 124 15.87 -29.37 26.57
C THR A 124 16.70 -29.08 27.82
N THR A 125 16.07 -28.43 28.82
CA THR A 125 16.68 -28.11 30.12
C THR A 125 15.78 -28.55 31.26
N ASP A 126 16.37 -28.98 32.38
CA ASP A 126 15.66 -29.26 33.64
C ASP A 126 15.38 -27.97 34.43
N ALA A 127 14.73 -28.12 35.58
CA ALA A 127 14.40 -27.01 36.48
C ALA A 127 15.64 -26.28 37.07
N ASP A 128 16.76 -26.96 37.08
CA ASP A 128 18.04 -26.43 37.58
C ASP A 128 18.91 -25.81 36.48
N GLY A 129 18.39 -25.83 35.19
CA GLY A 129 19.06 -25.24 34.04
C GLY A 129 20.07 -26.17 33.34
N ASN A 130 20.14 -27.45 33.76
CA ASN A 130 21.04 -28.39 33.10
C ASN A 130 20.41 -28.93 31.80
N THR A 131 21.27 -29.22 30.83
CA THR A 131 20.82 -29.81 29.57
C THR A 131 20.32 -31.24 29.78
N ILE A 132 19.11 -31.53 29.33
CA ILE A 132 18.55 -32.87 29.28
C ILE A 132 18.98 -33.52 27.95
N GLU A 133 19.82 -34.51 28.02
CA GLU A 133 20.18 -35.31 26.86
C GLU A 133 18.99 -36.19 26.44
N MET A 134 18.53 -36.07 25.23
CA MET A 134 17.44 -36.85 24.65
C MET A 134 17.80 -37.29 23.25
N THR A 135 17.49 -38.55 22.94
CA THR A 135 17.53 -39.03 21.55
C THR A 135 16.51 -38.35 20.68
N ASP A 136 16.67 -38.44 19.36
CA ASP A 136 15.70 -37.87 18.42
C ASP A 136 14.32 -38.52 18.54
N ASP A 137 14.26 -39.79 18.84
CA ASP A 137 13.02 -40.53 19.06
C ASP A 137 12.29 -40.05 20.34
N GLU A 138 13.02 -39.82 21.43
CA GLU A 138 12.51 -39.30 22.70
C GLU A 138 11.99 -37.87 22.53
N LYS A 139 12.70 -37.01 21.77
CA LYS A 139 12.24 -35.65 21.43
C LYS A 139 10.96 -35.69 20.60
N ALA A 140 10.89 -36.60 19.60
CA ALA A 140 9.72 -36.75 18.77
C ALA A 140 8.51 -37.21 19.59
N ALA A 141 8.68 -38.20 20.47
CA ALA A 141 7.60 -38.69 21.35
C ALA A 141 7.07 -37.58 22.28
N LYS A 142 7.99 -36.82 22.96
CA LYS A 142 7.60 -35.69 23.81
C LYS A 142 6.94 -34.57 23.04
N LEU A 143 7.35 -34.32 21.78
CA LEU A 143 6.71 -33.31 20.95
C LEU A 143 5.28 -33.70 20.59
N GLU A 144 5.02 -34.97 20.30
CA GLU A 144 3.65 -35.46 20.04
C GLU A 144 2.77 -35.38 21.29
N GLU A 145 3.33 -35.68 22.47
CA GLU A 145 2.63 -35.48 23.75
C GLU A 145 2.28 -34.01 23.98
N ALA A 146 3.27 -33.09 23.81
CA ALA A 146 3.04 -31.67 23.93
C ALA A 146 2.02 -31.13 22.92
N LYS A 147 2.00 -31.66 21.67
CA LYS A 147 0.99 -31.31 20.68
C LYS A 147 -0.41 -31.76 21.10
N ALA A 148 -0.54 -32.95 21.69
CA ALA A 148 -1.81 -33.45 22.18
C ALA A 148 -2.35 -32.58 23.33
N GLU A 149 -1.48 -32.19 24.26
CA GLU A 149 -1.84 -31.26 25.35
C GLU A 149 -2.29 -29.90 24.80
N MET A 150 -1.53 -29.32 23.86
CA MET A 150 -1.90 -28.04 23.25
C MET A 150 -3.21 -28.11 22.46
N LYS A 151 -3.49 -29.25 21.84
CA LYS A 151 -4.78 -29.49 21.17
C LYS A 151 -5.94 -29.49 22.16
N THR A 152 -5.79 -30.19 23.27
CA THR A 152 -6.82 -30.24 24.34
C THR A 152 -7.05 -28.82 24.88
N LEU A 153 -5.98 -28.06 25.16
CA LEU A 153 -6.07 -26.68 25.60
C LEU A 153 -6.77 -25.79 24.57
N ALA A 154 -6.49 -25.96 23.27
CA ALA A 154 -7.16 -25.22 22.20
C ALA A 154 -8.66 -25.51 22.15
N GLU A 155 -9.06 -26.79 22.32
CA GLU A 155 -10.47 -27.21 22.35
C GLU A 155 -11.20 -26.63 23.60
N GLU A 156 -10.54 -26.58 24.74
CA GLU A 156 -11.09 -25.95 25.96
C GLU A 156 -11.28 -24.44 25.78
N ILE A 157 -10.28 -23.73 25.22
CA ILE A 157 -10.38 -22.29 24.95
C ILE A 157 -11.49 -22.01 23.95
N LEU A 158 -11.58 -22.79 22.86
CA LEU A 158 -12.63 -22.64 21.86
C LEU A 158 -14.03 -22.80 22.50
N ALA A 159 -14.21 -23.81 23.37
CA ALA A 159 -15.48 -24.03 24.06
C ALA A 159 -15.84 -22.84 24.97
N ARG A 160 -14.87 -22.20 25.62
CA ARG A 160 -15.08 -20.99 26.44
C ARG A 160 -15.49 -19.80 25.61
N VAL A 161 -14.82 -19.59 24.46
CA VAL A 161 -15.13 -18.51 23.52
C VAL A 161 -16.53 -18.73 22.92
N ASP A 162 -16.86 -19.95 22.52
CA ASP A 162 -18.21 -20.30 22.03
C ASP A 162 -19.30 -20.10 23.09
N ALA A 163 -18.95 -20.18 24.38
CA ALA A 163 -19.83 -19.85 25.49
C ALA A 163 -19.94 -18.34 25.78
N GLY A 164 -19.22 -17.49 25.01
CA GLY A 164 -19.28 -16.03 25.11
C GLY A 164 -18.19 -15.41 25.98
N GLU A 165 -17.14 -16.15 26.30
CA GLU A 165 -15.99 -15.58 27.00
C GLU A 165 -15.15 -14.73 26.05
N ASP A 166 -14.68 -13.57 26.52
CA ASP A 166 -13.81 -12.67 25.77
C ASP A 166 -12.39 -13.25 25.71
N MET A 167 -11.77 -13.25 24.53
CA MET A 167 -10.40 -13.73 24.34
C MET A 167 -9.34 -12.82 24.99
N GLU A 168 -9.68 -11.55 25.31
CA GLU A 168 -8.80 -10.60 25.99
C GLU A 168 -8.94 -10.64 27.53
N ALA A 169 -9.80 -11.49 28.08
CA ALA A 169 -10.07 -11.56 29.53
C ALA A 169 -9.08 -12.55 30.29
#